data_d930ae5a638981a8b210b526bc2b3e7d
#
_entry.id   d930ae5a638981a8b210b526bc2b3e7d
#
_cell.length_a   1.000
_cell.length_b   1.000
_cell.length_c   1.000
_cell.angle_alpha   90.00
_cell.angle_beta   90.00
_cell.angle_gamma   90.00
#
_symmetry.space_group_name_H-M   'P 1'
#
loop_
_entity.id
_entity.type
_entity.pdbx_description
1 polymer ?
#
loop_
_entity_poly.entity_id
_entity_poly.type
_entity_poly.pdbx_seq_one_letter_code
_entity_poly.pdbx_strand_id
1 'polypeptide(L)'
;MSRIVRCSLIQASNAAPPDASLEATKKAMLDKHVEYIGQAADAGAQIVCLQEIFYGPYFCAEQVTRWYDFTEPIPNGPTIHLMQDLARRRHVALIVPIYEVEQDGIYYNTAAVIQNDGSYLGKYRKTHIPHVAP
;
A
#
# COMPACT_ATOMS: atom_id res chain seq x y z
N MET A 1 1.41 31.16 -13.73
CA MET A 1 1.20 30.92 -12.29
C MET A 1 1.86 29.60 -11.95
N SER A 2 2.73 29.55 -10.94
CA SER A 2 3.30 28.30 -10.44
C SER A 2 2.18 27.48 -9.77
N ARG A 3 2.06 26.19 -10.12
CA ARG A 3 1.15 25.26 -9.44
C ARG A 3 1.93 24.63 -8.28
N ILE A 4 1.47 24.87 -7.07
CA ILE A 4 2.02 24.20 -5.87
C ILE A 4 1.13 23.01 -5.58
N VAL A 5 1.72 21.81 -5.49
CA VAL A 5 1.06 20.56 -5.08
C VAL A 5 1.63 20.15 -3.73
N ARG A 6 0.75 19.98 -2.74
CA ARG A 6 1.15 19.48 -1.42
C ARG A 6 1.12 17.96 -1.42
N CYS A 7 2.26 17.35 -1.18
CA CYS A 7 2.41 15.91 -1.07
C CYS A 7 2.70 15.49 0.36
N SER A 8 2.25 14.31 0.75
CA SER A 8 2.59 13.66 2.02
C SER A 8 3.22 12.29 1.75
N LEU A 9 4.25 11.96 2.52
CA LEU A 9 4.85 10.63 2.57
C LEU A 9 4.54 10.03 3.93
N ILE A 10 4.03 8.79 3.93
CA ILE A 10 3.74 8.04 5.15
C ILE A 10 4.77 6.93 5.29
N GLN A 11 5.51 6.97 6.39
CA GLN A 11 6.44 5.93 6.82
C GLN A 11 6.05 5.51 8.23
N ALA A 12 5.68 4.24 8.42
CA ALA A 12 5.19 3.74 9.68
C ALA A 12 5.87 2.43 10.08
N SER A 13 6.05 2.23 11.38
CA SER A 13 6.43 0.93 11.95
C SER A 13 5.25 -0.03 11.94
N ASN A 14 5.51 -1.34 12.00
CA ASN A 14 4.48 -2.35 12.17
C ASN A 14 3.58 -2.04 13.37
N ALA A 15 2.28 -2.18 13.17
CA ALA A 15 1.25 -1.90 14.18
C ALA A 15 0.90 -3.15 15.02
N ALA A 16 1.24 -4.34 14.53
CA ALA A 16 1.00 -5.60 15.21
C ALA A 16 2.29 -6.15 15.84
N PRO A 17 2.20 -6.96 16.91
CA PRO A 17 3.35 -7.65 17.48
C PRO A 17 3.92 -8.69 16.49
N PRO A 18 5.21 -9.07 16.63
CA PRO A 18 5.90 -9.96 15.67
C PRO A 18 5.28 -11.35 15.51
N ASP A 19 4.58 -11.83 16.51
CA ASP A 19 3.90 -13.14 16.56
C ASP A 19 2.43 -13.10 16.12
N ALA A 20 1.94 -11.94 15.71
CA ALA A 20 0.58 -11.81 15.20
C ALA A 20 0.37 -12.61 13.90
N SER A 21 -0.86 -13.05 13.68
CA SER A 21 -1.23 -13.66 12.40
C SER A 21 -1.09 -12.66 11.25
N LEU A 22 -0.92 -13.17 10.02
CA LEU A 22 -0.83 -12.32 8.83
C LEU A 22 -2.06 -11.43 8.67
N GLU A 23 -3.24 -11.99 8.91
CA GLU A 23 -4.50 -11.25 8.85
C GLU A 23 -4.57 -10.12 9.89
N ALA A 24 -4.20 -10.42 11.16
CA ALA A 24 -4.17 -9.42 12.22
C ALA A 24 -3.16 -8.30 11.92
N THR A 25 -1.98 -8.66 11.40
CA THR A 25 -0.95 -7.71 11.00
C THR A 25 -1.47 -6.80 9.88
N LYS A 26 -2.04 -7.38 8.82
CA LYS A 26 -2.61 -6.64 7.69
C LYS A 26 -3.70 -5.68 8.15
N LYS A 27 -4.64 -6.17 8.98
CA LYS A 27 -5.71 -5.33 9.51
C LYS A 27 -5.16 -4.15 10.31
N ALA A 28 -4.25 -4.39 11.25
CA ALA A 28 -3.66 -3.35 12.09
C ALA A 28 -2.90 -2.29 11.26
N MET A 29 -2.17 -2.73 10.23
CA MET A 29 -1.48 -1.83 9.32
C MET A 29 -2.44 -1.02 8.44
N LEU A 30 -3.50 -1.64 7.93
CA LEU A 30 -4.54 -0.93 7.18
C LEU A 30 -5.22 0.14 8.03
N ASP A 31 -5.66 -0.20 9.25
CA ASP A 31 -6.31 0.73 10.18
C ASP A 31 -5.39 1.94 10.46
N LYS A 32 -4.12 1.69 10.75
CA LYS A 32 -3.11 2.73 10.99
C LYS A 32 -2.91 3.66 9.79
N HIS A 33 -2.83 3.10 8.58
CA HIS A 33 -2.63 3.91 7.38
C HIS A 33 -3.89 4.67 6.97
N VAL A 34 -5.09 4.13 7.21
CA VAL A 34 -6.35 4.88 7.03
C VAL A 34 -6.38 6.13 7.91
N GLU A 35 -5.93 6.02 9.16
CA GLU A 35 -5.82 7.17 10.07
C GLU A 35 -4.80 8.19 9.55
N TYR A 36 -3.59 7.76 9.17
CA TYR A 36 -2.54 8.65 8.68
C TYR A 36 -2.89 9.34 7.36
N ILE A 37 -3.56 8.64 6.44
CA ILE A 37 -4.09 9.23 5.22
C ILE A 37 -5.12 10.32 5.56
N GLY A 38 -5.99 10.06 6.55
CA GLY A 38 -6.93 11.05 7.06
C GLY A 38 -6.23 12.29 7.58
N GLN A 39 -5.22 12.14 8.44
CA GLN A 39 -4.41 13.25 8.97
C GLN A 39 -3.70 14.03 7.85
N ALA A 40 -3.13 13.34 6.87
CA ALA A 40 -2.48 13.97 5.73
C ALA A 40 -3.48 14.81 4.89
N ALA A 41 -4.66 14.26 4.62
CA ALA A 41 -5.72 14.96 3.88
C ALA A 41 -6.21 16.19 4.66
N ASP A 42 -6.44 16.07 5.97
CA ASP A 42 -6.85 17.18 6.84
C ASP A 42 -5.77 18.29 6.90
N ALA A 43 -4.49 17.94 6.74
CA ALA A 43 -3.37 18.87 6.59
C ALA A 43 -3.27 19.47 5.17
N GLY A 44 -4.19 19.12 4.27
CA GLY A 44 -4.28 19.65 2.91
C GLY A 44 -3.38 18.97 1.89
N ALA A 45 -2.96 17.72 2.13
CA ALA A 45 -2.27 16.93 1.12
C ALA A 45 -3.21 16.63 -0.07
N GLN A 46 -2.67 16.77 -1.28
CA GLN A 46 -3.34 16.45 -2.53
C GLN A 46 -2.93 15.08 -3.07
N ILE A 47 -1.69 14.66 -2.71
CA ILE A 47 -1.14 13.34 -3.04
C ILE A 47 -0.55 12.76 -1.77
N VAL A 48 -0.87 11.50 -1.47
CA VAL A 48 -0.26 10.75 -0.36
C VAL A 48 0.38 9.48 -0.92
N CYS A 49 1.67 9.29 -0.60
CA CYS A 49 2.41 8.10 -0.95
C CYS A 49 2.67 7.28 0.32
N LEU A 50 2.29 6.00 0.28
CA LEU A 50 2.54 5.06 1.38
C LEU A 50 3.92 4.40 1.21
N GLN A 51 4.42 3.82 2.30
CA GLN A 51 5.67 3.06 2.27
C GLN A 51 5.56 1.76 1.44
N GLU A 52 6.68 1.23 1.02
CA GLU A 52 6.78 -0.05 0.31
C GLU A 52 6.10 -1.17 1.11
N ILE A 53 5.16 -1.91 0.45
CA ILE A 53 4.37 -3.01 1.05
C ILE A 53 3.77 -2.60 2.41
N PHE A 54 3.03 -1.50 2.39
CA PHE A 54 2.62 -0.76 3.59
C PHE A 54 1.76 -1.57 4.58
N TYR A 55 1.08 -2.62 4.14
CA TYR A 55 0.15 -3.39 4.99
C TYR A 55 0.79 -4.54 5.76
N GLY A 56 2.10 -4.70 5.68
CA GLY A 56 2.80 -5.76 6.40
C GLY A 56 4.31 -5.54 6.50
N PRO A 57 5.04 -6.49 7.06
CA PRO A 57 6.49 -6.45 7.09
C PRO A 57 7.08 -6.63 5.68
N TYR A 58 8.31 -6.17 5.50
CA TYR A 58 9.04 -6.38 4.25
C TYR A 58 9.42 -7.86 4.10
N PHE A 59 8.63 -8.60 3.34
CA PHE A 59 8.70 -10.05 3.24
C PHE A 59 10.00 -10.59 2.62
N CYS A 60 10.71 -9.78 1.81
CA CYS A 60 11.95 -10.21 1.17
C CYS A 60 13.10 -10.52 2.16
N ALA A 61 12.93 -10.16 3.45
CA ALA A 61 13.89 -10.52 4.50
C ALA A 61 13.83 -12.01 4.89
N GLU A 62 12.77 -12.72 4.52
CA GLU A 62 12.58 -14.14 4.79
C GLU A 62 12.20 -14.89 3.52
N GLN A 63 12.79 -16.06 3.29
CA GLN A 63 12.48 -16.91 2.14
C GLN A 63 11.49 -18.03 2.53
N VAL A 64 10.26 -17.63 2.88
CA VAL A 64 9.20 -18.56 3.30
C VAL A 64 7.92 -18.35 2.51
N THR A 65 7.23 -19.43 2.23
CA THR A 65 6.04 -19.44 1.35
C THR A 65 4.82 -18.74 1.97
N ARG A 66 4.77 -18.58 3.29
CA ARG A 66 3.65 -17.91 3.99
C ARG A 66 3.37 -16.49 3.48
N TRP A 67 4.37 -15.81 2.89
CA TRP A 67 4.20 -14.47 2.38
C TRP A 67 3.33 -14.37 1.13
N TYR A 68 3.10 -15.49 0.43
CA TYR A 68 2.17 -15.52 -0.70
C TYR A 68 0.71 -15.29 -0.24
N ASP A 69 0.37 -15.64 1.01
CA ASP A 69 -0.94 -15.39 1.59
C ASP A 69 -1.23 -13.89 1.83
N PHE A 70 -0.19 -13.04 1.75
CA PHE A 70 -0.30 -11.58 1.83
C PHE A 70 -0.67 -10.91 0.52
N THR A 71 -0.60 -11.64 -0.59
CA THR A 71 -0.78 -11.07 -1.92
C THR A 71 -2.25 -10.75 -2.23
N GLU A 72 -2.44 -9.72 -3.06
CA GLU A 72 -3.76 -9.35 -3.57
C GLU A 72 -3.69 -9.03 -5.06
N PRO A 73 -4.77 -9.29 -5.82
CA PRO A 73 -4.84 -8.85 -7.21
C PRO A 73 -5.00 -7.32 -7.31
N ILE A 74 -4.39 -6.71 -8.34
CA ILE A 74 -4.57 -5.29 -8.66
C ILE A 74 -5.23 -5.20 -10.05
N PRO A 75 -6.36 -4.45 -10.18
CA PRO A 75 -6.97 -3.52 -9.21
C PRO A 75 -8.02 -4.14 -8.28
N ASN A 76 -8.37 -5.41 -8.44
CA ASN A 76 -9.60 -6.00 -7.88
C ASN A 76 -9.45 -6.57 -6.45
N GLY A 77 -8.34 -6.28 -5.77
CA GLY A 77 -8.11 -6.71 -4.40
C GLY A 77 -8.80 -5.84 -3.36
N PRO A 78 -9.09 -6.39 -2.16
CA PRO A 78 -9.80 -5.67 -1.10
C PRO A 78 -9.06 -4.42 -0.60
N THR A 79 -7.72 -4.45 -0.56
CA THR A 79 -6.94 -3.27 -0.17
C THR A 79 -7.08 -2.14 -1.18
N ILE A 80 -7.04 -2.43 -2.49
CA ILE A 80 -7.21 -1.41 -3.51
C ILE A 80 -8.62 -0.81 -3.47
N HIS A 81 -9.66 -1.62 -3.29
CA HIS A 81 -11.03 -1.12 -3.14
C HIS A 81 -11.18 -0.20 -1.91
N LEU A 82 -10.60 -0.59 -0.76
CA LEU A 82 -10.58 0.26 0.44
C LEU A 82 -9.90 1.60 0.16
N MET A 83 -8.76 1.59 -0.53
CA MET A 83 -8.01 2.80 -0.85
C MET A 83 -8.71 3.67 -1.90
N GLN A 84 -9.43 3.08 -2.86
CA GLN A 84 -10.28 3.83 -3.80
C GLN A 84 -11.41 4.58 -3.09
N ASP A 85 -12.09 3.91 -2.14
CA ASP A 85 -13.12 4.56 -1.33
C ASP A 85 -12.56 5.65 -0.44
N LEU A 86 -11.38 5.44 0.15
CA LEU A 86 -10.71 6.44 0.97
C LEU A 86 -10.26 7.65 0.16
N ALA A 87 -9.65 7.43 -1.01
CA ALA A 87 -9.24 8.48 -1.95
C ALA A 87 -10.43 9.37 -2.32
N ARG A 88 -11.56 8.76 -2.68
CA ARG A 88 -12.80 9.47 -3.02
C ARG A 88 -13.34 10.28 -1.85
N ARG A 89 -13.43 9.69 -0.66
CA ARG A 89 -13.97 10.36 0.53
C ARG A 89 -13.10 11.50 1.03
N ARG A 90 -11.79 11.39 0.89
CA ARG A 90 -10.81 12.39 1.36
C ARG A 90 -10.34 13.35 0.27
N HIS A 91 -10.79 13.14 -0.99
CA HIS A 91 -10.38 13.93 -2.15
C HIS A 91 -8.85 14.02 -2.33
N VAL A 92 -8.16 12.91 -2.10
CA VAL A 92 -6.69 12.81 -2.16
C VAL A 92 -6.27 11.69 -3.10
N ALA A 93 -5.28 11.94 -3.97
CA ALA A 93 -4.68 10.89 -4.78
C ALA A 93 -3.75 10.02 -3.93
N LEU A 94 -3.77 8.70 -4.15
CA LEU A 94 -2.99 7.74 -3.37
C LEU A 94 -2.01 6.96 -4.25
N ILE A 95 -0.79 6.77 -3.75
CA ILE A 95 0.17 5.79 -4.26
C ILE A 95 0.26 4.69 -3.23
N VAL A 96 -0.15 3.47 -3.64
CA VAL A 96 -0.46 2.34 -2.75
C VAL A 96 0.43 1.15 -3.10
N PRO A 97 1.61 1.02 -2.47
CA PRO A 97 2.51 -0.11 -2.71
C PRO A 97 2.05 -1.36 -1.95
N ILE A 98 1.77 -2.44 -2.69
CA ILE A 98 1.36 -3.73 -2.13
C ILE A 98 2.08 -4.91 -2.79
N TYR A 99 1.93 -6.10 -2.20
CA TYR A 99 2.37 -7.36 -2.78
C TYR A 99 1.27 -7.92 -3.69
N GLU A 100 1.51 -7.85 -5.00
CA GLU A 100 0.54 -8.23 -6.03
C GLU A 100 0.64 -9.70 -6.38
N VAL A 101 -0.49 -10.37 -6.54
CA VAL A 101 -0.62 -11.61 -7.31
C VAL A 101 -1.31 -11.29 -8.65
N GLU A 102 -0.70 -11.69 -9.77
CA GLU A 102 -1.32 -11.58 -11.10
C GLU A 102 -2.06 -12.85 -11.47
N GLN A 103 -1.42 -13.97 -11.21
CA GLN A 103 -1.96 -15.34 -11.30
C GLN A 103 -1.12 -16.23 -10.39
N ASP A 104 -1.57 -17.45 -10.13
CA ASP A 104 -0.85 -18.40 -9.30
C ASP A 104 0.59 -18.59 -9.76
N GLY A 105 1.54 -18.36 -8.84
CA GLY A 105 2.96 -18.45 -9.09
C GLY A 105 3.61 -17.19 -9.68
N ILE A 106 2.85 -16.12 -9.98
CA ILE A 106 3.38 -14.85 -10.51
C ILE A 106 3.04 -13.70 -9.58
N TYR A 107 4.06 -13.17 -8.91
CA TYR A 107 3.94 -12.16 -7.87
C TYR A 107 4.83 -10.96 -8.17
N TYR A 108 4.40 -9.76 -7.72
CA TYR A 108 5.14 -8.53 -7.92
C TYR A 108 5.08 -7.62 -6.68
N ASN A 109 6.13 -6.84 -6.49
CA ASN A 109 6.11 -5.67 -5.63
C ASN A 109 5.59 -4.50 -6.48
N THR A 110 4.40 -4.00 -6.18
CA THR A 110 3.67 -3.12 -7.07
C THR A 110 3.10 -1.91 -6.36
N ALA A 111 3.24 -0.74 -6.95
CA ALA A 111 2.58 0.48 -6.53
C ALA A 111 1.38 0.76 -7.43
N ALA A 112 0.17 0.71 -6.88
CA ALA A 112 -1.04 1.15 -7.55
C ALA A 112 -1.22 2.66 -7.38
N VAL A 113 -1.75 3.33 -8.42
CA VAL A 113 -2.04 4.76 -8.41
C VAL A 113 -3.54 4.97 -8.50
N ILE A 114 -4.09 5.71 -7.53
CA ILE A 114 -5.51 5.98 -7.38
C ILE A 114 -5.72 7.50 -7.40
N GLN A 115 -6.64 7.97 -8.24
CA GLN A 115 -7.00 9.37 -8.35
C GLN A 115 -7.85 9.83 -7.17
N ASN A 116 -7.93 11.14 -6.95
CA ASN A 116 -8.69 11.74 -5.84
C ASN A 116 -10.22 11.56 -5.93
N ASP A 117 -10.73 11.07 -7.05
CA ASP A 117 -12.12 10.66 -7.23
C ASP A 117 -12.34 9.15 -6.96
N GLY A 118 -11.26 8.43 -6.61
CA GLY A 118 -11.25 6.99 -6.38
C GLY A 118 -11.04 6.13 -7.63
N SER A 119 -10.86 6.73 -8.81
CA SER A 119 -10.57 5.97 -10.02
C SER A 119 -9.16 5.39 -9.99
N TYR A 120 -9.01 4.14 -10.46
CA TYR A 120 -7.71 3.50 -10.63
C TYR A 120 -7.04 4.02 -11.91
N LEU A 121 -5.83 4.58 -11.78
CA LEU A 121 -5.08 5.14 -12.92
C LEU A 121 -4.12 4.14 -13.57
N GLY A 122 -3.63 3.18 -12.81
CA GLY A 122 -2.63 2.22 -13.28
C GLY A 122 -1.70 1.77 -12.16
N LYS A 123 -0.68 0.99 -12.53
CA LYS A 123 0.31 0.44 -11.58
C LYS A 123 1.71 0.46 -12.14
N TYR A 124 2.69 0.50 -11.24
CA TYR A 124 4.11 0.31 -11.53
C TYR A 124 4.60 -0.91 -10.77
N ARG A 125 5.23 -1.85 -11.47
CA ARG A 125 5.86 -3.04 -10.88
C ARG A 125 7.35 -2.79 -10.70
N LYS A 126 7.87 -3.01 -9.48
CA LYS A 126 9.29 -2.83 -9.16
C LYS A 126 10.15 -3.75 -10.04
N THR A 127 11.10 -3.14 -10.75
CA THR A 127 11.93 -3.86 -11.72
C THR A 127 13.03 -4.70 -11.05
N HIS A 128 13.60 -4.20 -9.94
CA HIS A 128 14.71 -4.85 -9.24
C HIS A 128 14.33 -5.15 -7.80
N ILE A 129 14.13 -6.43 -7.49
CA ILE A 129 13.88 -6.91 -6.12
C ILE A 129 15.24 -7.33 -5.54
N PRO A 130 15.67 -6.78 -4.37
CA PRO A 130 16.90 -7.22 -3.74
C PRO A 130 16.76 -8.69 -3.33
N HIS A 131 17.78 -9.47 -3.64
CA HIS A 131 17.93 -10.83 -3.10
C HIS A 131 18.74 -10.73 -1.81
N VAL A 132 18.13 -11.11 -0.71
CA VAL A 132 18.85 -11.25 0.57
C VAL A 132 19.30 -12.70 0.65
N ALA A 133 20.60 -12.92 0.64
CA ALA A 133 21.15 -14.26 0.90
C ALA A 133 20.80 -14.69 2.33
N PRO A 134 20.50 -15.97 2.56
CA PRO A 134 20.20 -16.49 3.88
C PRO A 134 21.40 -16.37 4.84
#